data_188012394c16645c93dff035ef6b51fa
#
_entry.id   188012394c16645c93dff035ef6b51fa
#
_cell.length_a   1.000
_cell.length_b   1.000
_cell.length_c   1.000
_cell.angle_alpha   90.00
_cell.angle_beta   90.00
_cell.angle_gamma   90.00
#
_symmetry.space_group_name_H-M   'P 1'
#
loop_
_entity.id
_entity.type
_entity.pdbx_description
1 polymer ?
#
loop_
_entity_poly.entity_id
_entity_poly.type
_entity_poly.pdbx_seq_one_letter_code
_entity_poly.pdbx_strand_id
1 'polypeptide(L)'
;GLIFLGSPEALYLPGRRRFDEEAIRRLMSEKRIALNDTARRIRRLQGNASDKFLEILEPVPLYDLLGSMPCCRAVATTGQKAAEVVADITGTEVPKMGAMVEGQDGLEIWRMPSSSRAYPMKLEKKAEYYRTMLSHLGIV
;
A
#
# COMPACT_ATOMS: atom_id res chain seq x y z
N GLY A 1 4.62 5.08 11.38
CA GLY A 1 4.96 5.37 12.78
C GLY A 1 5.82 4.26 13.38
N LEU A 2 5.32 3.03 13.40
CA LEU A 2 6.05 1.90 14.01
C LEU A 2 7.37 1.58 13.28
N ILE A 3 7.38 1.65 11.97
CA ILE A 3 8.56 1.26 11.17
C ILE A 3 9.66 2.32 11.21
N PHE A 4 9.31 3.58 11.00
CA PHE A 4 10.29 4.67 10.86
C PHE A 4 10.58 5.41 12.15
N LEU A 5 9.65 5.42 13.11
CA LEU A 5 9.72 6.23 14.33
C LEU A 5 9.63 5.39 15.62
N GLY A 6 9.49 4.07 15.49
CA GLY A 6 9.46 3.14 16.62
C GLY A 6 8.16 3.06 17.39
N SER A 7 7.16 3.90 17.07
CA SER A 7 5.85 3.90 17.72
C SER A 7 4.74 4.32 16.74
N PRO A 8 3.57 3.65 16.76
CA PRO A 8 2.42 4.08 15.98
C PRO A 8 1.94 5.48 16.37
N GLU A 9 2.05 5.82 17.67
CA GLU A 9 1.60 7.08 18.23
C GLU A 9 2.50 8.28 17.87
N ALA A 10 3.71 8.02 17.36
CA ALA A 10 4.65 9.08 16.91
C ALA A 10 4.09 9.99 15.81
N LEU A 11 3.03 9.54 15.13
CA LEU A 11 2.32 10.32 14.11
C LEU A 11 0.95 10.81 14.56
N TYR A 12 0.69 10.86 15.87
CA TYR A 12 -0.53 11.44 16.42
C TYR A 12 -0.32 12.92 16.76
N LEU A 13 -1.40 13.68 16.67
CA LEU A 13 -1.44 15.03 17.23
C LEU A 13 -1.21 14.97 18.76
N PRO A 14 -0.46 15.92 19.35
CA PRO A 14 -0.17 15.93 20.77
C PRO A 14 -1.46 15.84 21.62
N GLY A 15 -1.50 14.86 22.54
CA GLY A 15 -2.62 14.63 23.45
C GLY A 15 -3.92 14.14 22.79
N ARG A 16 -3.90 13.73 21.55
CA ARG A 16 -5.08 13.28 20.79
C ARG A 16 -4.86 11.91 20.16
N ARG A 17 -5.92 11.08 20.09
CA ARG A 17 -5.93 9.83 19.32
C ARG A 17 -6.29 10.08 17.85
N ARG A 18 -5.66 11.06 17.23
CA ARG A 18 -5.87 11.46 15.86
C ARG A 18 -4.52 11.64 15.17
N PHE A 19 -4.42 11.15 13.95
CA PHE A 19 -3.21 11.31 13.16
C PHE A 19 -2.93 12.77 12.81
N ASP A 20 -1.65 13.13 12.86
CA ASP A 20 -1.12 14.38 12.30
C ASP A 20 -0.88 14.17 10.80
N GLU A 21 -1.80 14.67 10.00
CA GLU A 21 -1.74 14.51 8.53
C GLU A 21 -0.51 15.18 7.93
N GLU A 22 -0.12 16.34 8.45
CA GLU A 22 1.06 17.06 7.96
C GLU A 22 2.35 16.29 8.26
N ALA A 23 2.48 15.74 9.45
CA ALA A 23 3.61 14.90 9.82
C ALA A 23 3.71 13.64 8.94
N ILE A 24 2.57 13.01 8.64
CA ILE A 24 2.51 11.84 7.74
C ILE A 24 2.95 12.24 6.32
N ARG A 25 2.42 13.33 5.77
CA ARG A 25 2.78 13.80 4.42
C ARG A 25 4.27 14.10 4.32
N ARG A 26 4.83 14.76 5.33
CA ARG A 26 6.27 15.06 5.41
C ARG A 26 7.10 13.79 5.42
N LEU A 27 6.76 12.83 6.28
CA LEU A 27 7.46 11.54 6.37
C LEU A 27 7.39 10.78 5.03
N MET A 28 6.22 10.72 4.38
CA MET A 28 6.06 10.06 3.08
C MET A 28 6.94 10.72 2.02
N SER A 29 6.96 12.05 1.96
CA SER A 29 7.81 12.81 1.04
C SER A 29 9.30 12.55 1.26
N GLU A 30 9.76 12.61 2.51
CA GLU A 30 11.16 12.33 2.88
C GLU A 30 11.57 10.90 2.50
N LYS A 31 10.67 9.94 2.66
CA LYS A 31 10.91 8.53 2.33
C LYS A 31 10.60 8.20 0.87
N ARG A 32 10.18 9.17 0.06
CA ARG A 32 9.80 8.98 -1.36
C ARG A 32 8.73 7.91 -1.55
N ILE A 33 7.73 7.92 -0.69
CA ILE A 33 6.59 7.02 -0.73
C ILE A 33 5.35 7.81 -1.15
N ALA A 34 4.72 7.39 -2.24
CA ALA A 34 3.42 7.89 -2.67
C ALA A 34 2.32 6.91 -2.25
N LEU A 35 1.15 7.43 -1.93
CA LEU A 35 -0.04 6.64 -1.61
C LEU A 35 -1.14 6.97 -2.60
N ASN A 36 -1.84 5.96 -3.06
CA ASN A 36 -2.99 6.11 -3.93
C ASN A 36 -4.01 4.99 -3.72
N ASP A 37 -5.27 5.27 -4.00
CA ASP A 37 -6.31 4.25 -3.98
C ASP A 37 -6.19 3.34 -5.20
N THR A 38 -6.57 2.07 -5.03
CA THR A 38 -6.50 1.05 -6.09
C THR A 38 -7.58 1.24 -7.17
N ALA A 39 -8.64 1.98 -6.86
CA ALA A 39 -9.74 2.23 -7.78
C ALA A 39 -10.19 3.68 -7.76
N ARG A 40 -10.55 4.21 -8.92
CA ARG A 40 -11.23 5.51 -9.06
C ARG A 40 -12.71 5.44 -8.75
N ARG A 41 -13.37 4.35 -9.13
CA ARG A 41 -14.79 4.09 -8.89
C ARG A 41 -15.01 2.67 -8.43
N ILE A 42 -15.85 2.53 -7.41
CA ILE A 42 -16.23 1.26 -6.81
C ILE A 42 -17.75 1.18 -6.62
N ARG A 43 -18.24 -0.06 -6.52
CA ARG A 43 -19.57 -0.36 -6.04
C ARG A 43 -19.44 -1.33 -4.85
N ARG A 44 -20.13 -1.02 -3.75
CA ARG A 44 -20.21 -1.93 -2.61
C ARG A 44 -21.41 -2.85 -2.80
N LEU A 45 -21.17 -4.15 -2.94
CA LEU A 45 -22.21 -5.13 -3.26
C LEU A 45 -23.12 -5.45 -2.06
N GLN A 46 -22.61 -5.31 -0.84
CA GLN A 46 -23.35 -5.65 0.39
C GLN A 46 -23.42 -4.49 1.40
N GLY A 47 -23.16 -3.27 0.99
CA GLY A 47 -23.25 -2.07 1.84
C GLY A 47 -22.31 -2.07 3.06
N ASN A 48 -21.32 -2.95 3.13
CA ASN A 48 -20.33 -3.01 4.21
C ASN A 48 -18.94 -2.56 3.76
N ALA A 49 -18.02 -2.37 4.70
CA ALA A 49 -16.69 -1.87 4.44
C ALA A 49 -15.68 -2.95 4.00
N SER A 50 -16.09 -4.21 3.87
CA SER A 50 -15.20 -5.30 3.49
C SER A 50 -14.85 -5.23 2.01
N ASP A 51 -13.57 -5.29 1.68
CA ASP A 51 -13.07 -5.32 0.30
C ASP A 51 -13.51 -6.58 -0.47
N LYS A 52 -13.87 -7.63 0.23
CA LYS A 52 -14.41 -8.87 -0.34
C LYS A 52 -15.66 -8.64 -1.20
N PHE A 53 -16.50 -7.67 -0.83
CA PHE A 53 -17.74 -7.34 -1.50
C PHE A 53 -17.64 -6.04 -2.30
N LEU A 54 -16.45 -5.68 -2.74
CA LEU A 54 -16.17 -4.48 -3.48
C LEU A 54 -15.99 -4.82 -4.97
N GLU A 55 -16.83 -4.23 -5.81
CA GLU A 55 -16.68 -4.27 -7.25
C GLU A 55 -15.89 -3.06 -7.74
N ILE A 56 -14.84 -3.31 -8.48
CA ILE A 56 -14.04 -2.25 -9.11
C ILE A 56 -14.69 -1.88 -10.45
N LEU A 57 -15.28 -0.70 -10.51
CA LEU A 57 -15.88 -0.17 -11.73
C LEU A 57 -14.86 0.52 -12.63
N GLU A 58 -13.89 1.18 -12.02
CA GLU A 58 -12.83 1.89 -12.71
C GLU A 58 -11.53 1.74 -11.89
N PRO A 59 -10.55 0.96 -12.38
CA PRO A 59 -9.30 0.76 -11.69
C PRO A 59 -8.45 2.04 -11.71
N VAL A 60 -7.43 2.08 -10.85
CA VAL A 60 -6.43 3.13 -10.85
C VAL A 60 -5.70 3.20 -12.20
N PRO A 61 -5.46 4.41 -12.76
CA PRO A 61 -4.67 4.58 -13.98
C PRO A 61 -3.16 4.44 -13.66
N LEU A 62 -2.71 3.23 -13.34
CA LEU A 62 -1.39 2.96 -12.80
C LEU A 62 -0.26 3.48 -13.69
N TYR A 63 -0.32 3.22 -15.00
CA TYR A 63 0.73 3.63 -15.91
C TYR A 63 0.80 5.15 -16.11
N ASP A 64 -0.34 5.85 -16.05
CA ASP A 64 -0.36 7.32 -16.07
C ASP A 64 0.30 7.88 -14.81
N LEU A 65 0.03 7.30 -13.64
CA LEU A 65 0.67 7.67 -12.39
C LEU A 65 2.18 7.41 -12.43
N LEU A 66 2.60 6.24 -12.91
CA LEU A 66 4.02 5.91 -13.03
C LEU A 66 4.74 6.83 -14.02
N GLY A 67 4.06 7.26 -15.07
CA GLY A 67 4.60 8.26 -16.03
C GLY A 67 4.93 9.60 -15.39
N SER A 68 4.21 9.98 -14.33
CA SER A 68 4.51 11.19 -13.53
C SER A 68 5.58 10.96 -12.46
N MET A 69 5.99 9.72 -12.23
CA MET A 69 6.99 9.32 -11.23
C MET A 69 8.11 8.46 -11.86
N PRO A 70 8.95 9.03 -12.73
CA PRO A 70 9.90 8.24 -13.54
C PRO A 70 10.95 7.48 -12.72
N CYS A 71 11.17 7.87 -11.47
CA CYS A 71 12.09 7.17 -10.55
C CYS A 71 11.39 6.11 -9.68
N CYS A 72 10.10 5.84 -9.91
CA CYS A 72 9.38 4.82 -9.16
C CYS A 72 9.86 3.43 -9.57
N ARG A 73 10.41 2.68 -8.61
CA ARG A 73 10.98 1.33 -8.83
C ARG A 73 10.05 0.22 -8.39
N ALA A 74 9.11 0.52 -7.52
CA ALA A 74 8.26 -0.49 -6.91
C ALA A 74 6.83 0.03 -6.66
N VAL A 75 5.87 -0.86 -6.83
CA VAL A 75 4.47 -0.68 -6.45
C VAL A 75 4.16 -1.72 -5.37
N ALA A 76 3.68 -1.27 -4.22
CA ALA A 76 3.26 -2.14 -3.14
C ALA A 76 1.73 -2.06 -2.96
N THR A 77 1.08 -3.19 -3.01
CA THR A 77 -0.37 -3.30 -2.77
C THR A 77 -0.65 -3.72 -1.34
N THR A 78 -1.67 -3.15 -0.72
CA THR A 78 -2.08 -3.47 0.65
C THR A 78 -3.33 -4.35 0.64
N GLY A 79 -3.12 -5.66 0.74
CA GLY A 79 -4.18 -6.66 0.73
C GLY A 79 -4.39 -7.35 -0.61
N GLN A 80 -5.21 -8.37 -0.60
CA GLN A 80 -5.42 -9.25 -1.76
C GLN A 80 -6.12 -8.54 -2.92
N LYS A 81 -7.20 -7.80 -2.65
CA LYS A 81 -7.97 -7.12 -3.70
C LYS A 81 -7.13 -6.14 -4.50
N ALA A 82 -6.32 -5.34 -3.80
CA ALA A 82 -5.39 -4.42 -4.43
C ALA A 82 -4.35 -5.15 -5.29
N ALA A 83 -3.82 -6.28 -4.79
CA ALA A 83 -2.86 -7.10 -5.52
C ALA A 83 -3.47 -7.70 -6.80
N GLU A 84 -4.70 -8.19 -6.75
CA GLU A 84 -5.42 -8.70 -7.91
C GLU A 84 -5.63 -7.61 -8.97
N VAL A 85 -6.05 -6.41 -8.57
CA VAL A 85 -6.26 -5.27 -9.48
C VAL A 85 -4.97 -4.87 -10.17
N VAL A 86 -3.87 -4.74 -9.42
CA VAL A 86 -2.57 -4.37 -10.01
C VAL A 86 -2.02 -5.49 -10.89
N ALA A 87 -2.17 -6.74 -10.52
CA ALA A 87 -1.77 -7.88 -11.36
C ALA A 87 -2.53 -7.90 -12.69
N ASP A 88 -3.83 -7.61 -12.66
CA ASP A 88 -4.66 -7.52 -13.87
C ASP A 88 -4.20 -6.37 -14.78
N ILE A 89 -3.95 -5.18 -14.23
CA ILE A 89 -3.45 -4.02 -14.99
C ILE A 89 -2.08 -4.30 -15.62
N THR A 90 -1.19 -4.97 -14.88
CA THR A 90 0.20 -5.19 -15.30
C THR A 90 0.41 -6.48 -16.08
N GLY A 91 -0.61 -7.34 -16.18
CA GLY A 91 -0.52 -8.65 -16.82
C GLY A 91 0.43 -9.62 -16.11
N THR A 92 0.60 -9.44 -14.80
CA THR A 92 1.47 -10.29 -13.97
C THR A 92 0.66 -11.28 -13.13
N GLU A 93 1.34 -12.23 -12.52
CA GLU A 93 0.76 -13.06 -11.47
C GLU A 93 0.49 -12.21 -10.22
N VAL A 94 -0.48 -12.65 -9.41
CA VAL A 94 -0.68 -12.08 -8.07
C VAL A 94 0.42 -12.61 -7.15
N PRO A 95 1.27 -11.75 -6.58
CA PRO A 95 2.34 -12.21 -5.69
C PRO A 95 1.80 -12.91 -4.44
N LYS A 96 2.57 -13.81 -3.86
CA LYS A 96 2.31 -14.28 -2.50
C LYS A 96 2.49 -13.14 -1.51
N MET A 97 1.79 -13.20 -0.37
CA MET A 97 1.94 -12.19 0.68
C MET A 97 3.41 -12.03 1.11
N GLY A 98 3.92 -10.81 1.12
CA GLY A 98 5.30 -10.49 1.45
C GLY A 98 6.31 -10.75 0.34
N ALA A 99 5.84 -11.16 -0.84
CA ALA A 99 6.68 -11.40 -2.00
C ALA A 99 6.42 -10.39 -3.12
N MET A 100 7.23 -10.43 -4.16
CA MET A 100 7.09 -9.59 -5.34
C MET A 100 7.13 -10.43 -6.62
N VAL A 101 6.62 -9.86 -7.68
CA VAL A 101 6.83 -10.28 -9.07
C VAL A 101 7.38 -9.10 -9.85
N GLU A 102 8.13 -9.40 -10.91
CA GLU A 102 8.65 -8.36 -11.80
C GLU A 102 7.65 -8.05 -12.91
N GLY A 103 7.31 -6.79 -13.03
CA GLY A 103 6.51 -6.28 -14.14
C GLY A 103 7.36 -5.69 -15.26
N GLN A 104 6.75 -4.88 -16.12
CA GLN A 104 7.39 -4.23 -17.24
C GLN A 104 8.52 -3.29 -16.77
N ASP A 105 9.63 -3.26 -17.52
CA ASP A 105 10.79 -2.39 -17.27
C ASP A 105 11.42 -2.56 -15.86
N GLY A 106 11.34 -3.76 -15.31
CA GLY A 106 11.92 -4.07 -14.01
C GLY A 106 11.15 -3.52 -12.82
N LEU A 107 9.90 -3.08 -13.02
CA LEU A 107 9.03 -2.62 -11.94
C LEU A 107 8.75 -3.76 -10.96
N GLU A 108 9.11 -3.58 -9.70
CA GLU A 108 8.79 -4.55 -8.65
C GLU A 108 7.35 -4.37 -8.18
N ILE A 109 6.57 -5.44 -8.23
CA ILE A 109 5.16 -5.45 -7.78
C ILE A 109 5.04 -6.32 -6.54
N TRP A 110 4.85 -5.68 -5.40
CA TRP A 110 4.81 -6.31 -4.08
C TRP A 110 3.37 -6.49 -3.59
N ARG A 111 3.13 -7.60 -2.89
CA ARG A 111 1.89 -7.80 -2.13
C ARG A 111 2.17 -7.79 -0.64
N MET A 112 1.62 -6.79 0.05
CA MET A 112 1.69 -6.65 1.50
C MET A 112 0.39 -7.08 2.16
N PRO A 113 0.40 -7.45 3.45
CA PRO A 113 -0.83 -7.69 4.18
C PRO A 113 -1.70 -6.44 4.21
N SER A 114 -3.02 -6.64 4.31
CA SER A 114 -3.96 -5.53 4.47
C SER A 114 -3.61 -4.66 5.68
N SER A 115 -3.60 -3.36 5.50
CA SER A 115 -3.39 -2.38 6.56
C SER A 115 -4.64 -2.18 7.43
N SER A 116 -5.80 -2.71 7.02
CA SER A 116 -7.05 -2.61 7.76
C SER A 116 -6.94 -3.17 9.18
N ARG A 117 -7.55 -2.47 10.14
CA ARG A 117 -7.66 -2.97 11.53
C ARG A 117 -8.50 -4.25 11.62
N ALA A 118 -9.45 -4.42 10.71
CA ALA A 118 -10.30 -5.62 10.63
C ALA A 118 -9.57 -6.87 10.12
N TYR A 119 -8.40 -6.70 9.49
CA TYR A 119 -7.60 -7.83 9.02
C TYR A 119 -6.94 -8.54 10.21
N PRO A 120 -7.14 -9.86 10.39
CA PRO A 120 -6.77 -10.61 11.59
C PRO A 120 -5.26 -10.90 11.67
N MET A 121 -4.45 -9.86 11.69
CA MET A 121 -3.00 -9.94 11.87
C MET A 121 -2.56 -8.80 12.80
N LYS A 122 -1.72 -9.11 13.77
CA LYS A 122 -1.16 -8.13 14.71
C LYS A 122 -0.36 -7.07 13.97
N LEU A 123 -0.37 -5.83 14.48
CA LEU A 123 0.31 -4.69 13.87
C LEU A 123 1.82 -4.95 13.70
N GLU A 124 2.46 -5.52 14.70
CA GLU A 124 3.89 -5.85 14.69
C GLU A 124 4.21 -6.82 13.56
N LYS A 125 3.36 -7.84 13.36
CA LYS A 125 3.52 -8.81 12.28
C LYS A 125 3.33 -8.17 10.90
N LYS A 126 2.35 -7.29 10.75
CA LYS A 126 2.20 -6.49 9.52
C LYS A 126 3.46 -5.68 9.27
N ALA A 127 3.96 -4.98 10.30
CA ALA A 127 5.15 -4.14 10.20
C ALA A 127 6.40 -4.92 9.76
N GLU A 128 6.55 -6.19 10.15
CA GLU A 128 7.66 -7.05 9.69
C GLU A 128 7.64 -7.21 8.17
N TYR A 129 6.48 -7.50 7.57
CA TYR A 129 6.33 -7.61 6.12
C TYR A 129 6.75 -6.32 5.41
N TYR A 130 6.20 -5.19 5.86
CA TYR A 130 6.52 -3.88 5.27
C TYR A 130 7.99 -3.52 5.46
N ARG A 131 8.57 -3.79 6.63
CA ARG A 131 9.99 -3.53 6.90
C ARG A 131 10.89 -4.34 5.98
N THR A 132 10.59 -5.61 5.74
CA THR A 132 11.34 -6.47 4.82
C THR A 132 11.37 -5.87 3.41
N MET A 133 10.22 -5.48 2.87
CA MET A 133 10.12 -4.82 1.57
C MET A 133 10.89 -3.49 1.54
N LEU A 134 10.67 -2.63 2.54
CA LEU A 134 11.32 -1.31 2.61
C LEU A 134 12.84 -1.41 2.75
N SER A 135 13.34 -2.44 3.46
CA SER A 135 14.77 -2.74 3.56
C SER A 135 15.33 -3.20 2.21
N HIS A 136 14.62 -4.07 1.50
CA HIS A 136 15.01 -4.49 0.15
C HIS A 136 15.10 -3.29 -0.81
N LEU A 137 14.18 -2.35 -0.68
CA LEU A 137 14.15 -1.13 -1.50
C LEU A 137 15.15 -0.05 -1.04
N GLY A 138 15.86 -0.27 0.08
CA GLY A 138 16.81 0.69 0.63
C GLY A 138 16.16 1.93 1.28
N ILE A 139 14.90 1.82 1.71
CA ILE A 139 14.14 2.93 2.32
C ILE A 139 14.28 2.92 3.85
N VAL A 140 14.50 1.74 4.42
CA VAL A 140 14.71 1.56 5.86
C VAL A 140 15.87 0.62 6.12
#